data_89ed589faf8663a5d6eca81dac7c9c19
#
_entry.id   89ed589faf8663a5d6eca81dac7c9c19
#
_cell.length_a   1.000
_cell.length_b   1.000
_cell.length_c   1.000
_cell.angle_alpha   90.00
_cell.angle_beta   90.00
_cell.angle_gamma   90.00
#
_symmetry.space_group_name_H-M   'P 1'
#
loop_
_entity.id
_entity.type
_entity.pdbx_description
1 polymer ?
#
loop_
_entity_poly.entity_id
_entity_poly.type
_entity_poly.pdbx_seq_one_letter_code
_entity_poly.pdbx_strand_id
1 'polypeptide(L)'
;MRSFLTMLGIIIGVASVIILVSIVNGYMSYMVESFSSMGVNQITVQYKAVASRSIDVNEFYEFYEEHSDLYENMSPNVSVSVTVKHDSDTMDSTSVGGYSEDYLAIKDYEIEYGRNLQYSDMEARRKVAVIGAYVAEEL
;
A
#
# COMPACT_ATOMS: atom_id res chain seq x y z
N MET A 1 24.18 -18.62 -51.39
CA MET A 1 22.80 -18.92 -50.98
C MET A 1 22.77 -19.83 -49.76
N ARG A 2 23.41 -21.04 -49.79
CA ARG A 2 23.34 -21.97 -48.62
C ARG A 2 23.92 -21.40 -47.33
N SER A 3 25.09 -20.75 -47.34
CA SER A 3 25.72 -20.16 -46.18
C SER A 3 24.91 -18.99 -45.56
N PHE A 4 24.19 -18.25 -46.37
CA PHE A 4 23.30 -17.18 -45.86
C PHE A 4 22.12 -17.71 -45.09
N LEU A 5 21.49 -18.81 -45.56
CA LEU A 5 20.38 -19.44 -44.86
C LEU A 5 20.81 -20.01 -43.51
N THR A 6 21.97 -20.65 -43.43
CA THR A 6 22.48 -21.22 -42.17
C THR A 6 22.82 -20.11 -41.15
N MET A 7 23.46 -19.04 -41.62
CA MET A 7 23.74 -17.87 -40.76
C MET A 7 22.47 -17.23 -40.23
N LEU A 8 21.46 -17.05 -41.08
CA LEU A 8 20.16 -16.51 -40.66
C LEU A 8 19.49 -17.41 -39.63
N GLY A 9 19.52 -18.73 -39.80
CA GLY A 9 18.96 -19.68 -38.83
C GLY A 9 19.63 -19.60 -37.46
N ILE A 10 20.95 -19.46 -37.41
CA ILE A 10 21.69 -19.31 -36.15
C ILE A 10 21.33 -17.98 -35.47
N ILE A 11 21.27 -16.89 -36.23
CA ILE A 11 20.92 -15.56 -35.67
C ILE A 11 19.51 -15.59 -35.06
N ILE A 12 18.52 -16.12 -35.76
CA ILE A 12 17.17 -16.25 -35.30
C ILE A 12 17.11 -17.15 -34.06
N GLY A 13 17.81 -18.27 -34.05
CA GLY A 13 17.87 -19.19 -32.92
C GLY A 13 18.43 -18.54 -31.67
N VAL A 14 19.56 -17.85 -31.76
CA VAL A 14 20.17 -17.15 -30.64
C VAL A 14 19.29 -15.98 -30.17
N ALA A 15 18.78 -15.18 -31.11
CA ALA A 15 17.92 -14.05 -30.80
C ALA A 15 16.65 -14.48 -30.07
N SER A 16 16.02 -15.58 -30.48
CA SER A 16 14.79 -16.07 -29.80
C SER A 16 15.05 -16.51 -28.35
N VAL A 17 16.19 -17.15 -28.08
CA VAL A 17 16.56 -17.53 -26.70
C VAL A 17 16.82 -16.28 -25.84
N ILE A 18 17.55 -15.30 -26.38
CA ILE A 18 17.82 -14.05 -25.62
C ILE A 18 16.51 -13.30 -25.29
N ILE A 19 15.62 -13.20 -26.29
CA ILE A 19 14.32 -12.53 -26.09
C ILE A 19 13.51 -13.26 -25.01
N LEU A 20 13.45 -14.59 -25.07
CA LEU A 20 12.69 -15.38 -24.11
C LEU A 20 13.23 -15.21 -22.67
N VAL A 21 14.55 -15.31 -22.50
CA VAL A 21 15.18 -15.11 -21.18
C VAL A 21 14.97 -13.67 -20.67
N SER A 22 15.07 -12.69 -21.56
CA SER A 22 14.84 -11.28 -21.18
C SER A 22 13.41 -11.02 -20.72
N ILE A 23 12.42 -11.60 -21.41
CA ILE A 23 11.00 -11.48 -21.02
C ILE A 23 10.77 -12.14 -19.66
N VAL A 24 11.30 -13.35 -19.43
CA VAL A 24 11.13 -14.06 -18.16
C VAL A 24 11.76 -13.26 -17.01
N ASN A 25 12.98 -12.76 -17.18
CA ASN A 25 13.66 -11.98 -16.15
C ASN A 25 12.92 -10.66 -15.85
N GLY A 26 12.46 -9.97 -16.90
CA GLY A 26 11.66 -8.74 -16.73
C GLY A 26 10.35 -8.99 -16.00
N TYR A 27 9.66 -10.09 -16.33
CA TYR A 27 8.43 -10.48 -15.67
C TYR A 27 8.66 -10.85 -14.18
N MET A 28 9.73 -11.57 -13.88
CA MET A 28 10.09 -11.92 -12.50
C MET A 28 10.40 -10.68 -11.67
N SER A 29 11.14 -9.71 -12.21
CA SER A 29 11.41 -8.44 -11.53
C SER A 29 10.11 -7.66 -11.25
N TYR A 30 9.23 -7.56 -12.23
CA TYR A 30 7.91 -6.94 -12.07
C TYR A 30 7.05 -7.63 -11.00
N MET A 31 7.06 -8.97 -10.98
CA MET A 31 6.34 -9.73 -9.95
C MET A 31 6.87 -9.46 -8.55
N VAL A 32 8.20 -9.48 -8.37
CA VAL A 32 8.81 -9.20 -7.06
C VAL A 32 8.46 -7.79 -6.59
N GLU A 33 8.54 -6.79 -7.46
CA GLU A 33 8.16 -5.41 -7.16
C GLU A 33 6.67 -5.28 -6.80
N SER A 34 5.79 -5.92 -7.57
CA SER A 34 4.35 -5.96 -7.27
C SER A 34 4.04 -6.63 -5.94
N PHE A 35 4.74 -7.70 -5.57
CA PHE A 35 4.55 -8.33 -4.27
C PHE A 35 5.11 -7.47 -3.13
N SER A 36 6.22 -6.79 -3.33
CA SER A 36 6.80 -5.88 -2.33
C SER A 36 5.84 -4.72 -2.02
N SER A 37 5.19 -4.15 -3.03
CA SER A 37 4.20 -3.09 -2.85
C SER A 37 2.89 -3.53 -2.17
N MET A 38 2.60 -4.84 -2.15
CA MET A 38 1.46 -5.39 -1.39
C MET A 38 1.73 -5.54 0.11
N GLY A 39 2.94 -5.21 0.59
CA GLY A 39 3.29 -5.28 2.01
C GLY A 39 3.54 -6.72 2.49
N VAL A 40 4.43 -7.46 1.82
CA VAL A 40 4.80 -8.85 2.19
C VAL A 40 5.35 -8.98 3.61
N ASN A 41 5.84 -7.90 4.20
CA ASN A 41 6.36 -7.87 5.58
C ASN A 41 5.33 -7.33 6.58
N GLN A 42 4.04 -7.30 6.21
CA GLN A 42 2.97 -6.77 7.04
C GLN A 42 2.30 -7.89 7.85
N ILE A 43 2.20 -7.69 9.15
CA ILE A 43 1.41 -8.53 10.06
C ILE A 43 0.13 -7.77 10.40
N THR A 44 -1.03 -8.36 10.09
CA THR A 44 -2.33 -7.79 10.48
C THR A 44 -2.86 -8.55 11.69
N VAL A 45 -2.99 -7.87 12.82
CA VAL A 45 -3.58 -8.41 14.03
C VAL A 45 -5.03 -7.93 14.14
N GLN A 46 -5.97 -8.87 14.13
CA GLN A 46 -7.38 -8.55 14.33
C GLN A 46 -7.75 -8.69 15.80
N TYR A 47 -8.12 -7.59 16.41
CA TYR A 47 -8.62 -7.56 17.78
C TYR A 47 -10.16 -7.58 17.78
N LYS A 48 -10.75 -8.56 18.45
CA LYS A 48 -12.18 -8.54 18.76
C LYS A 48 -12.39 -7.88 20.10
N ALA A 49 -12.96 -6.69 20.12
CA ALA A 49 -13.39 -6.05 21.37
C ALA A 49 -14.39 -6.96 22.08
N VAL A 50 -14.02 -7.46 23.25
CA VAL A 50 -14.96 -8.08 24.20
C VAL A 50 -15.44 -6.96 25.09
N ALA A 51 -16.72 -6.91 25.40
CA ALA A 51 -17.47 -5.81 26.00
C ALA A 51 -16.86 -5.08 27.24
N SER A 52 -15.69 -5.49 27.70
CA SER A 52 -15.00 -4.90 28.87
C SER A 52 -13.56 -4.45 28.61
N ARG A 53 -13.04 -4.59 27.39
CA ARG A 53 -11.67 -4.15 27.04
C ARG A 53 -11.65 -3.46 25.67
N SER A 54 -11.35 -2.18 25.69
CA SER A 54 -10.92 -1.41 24.52
C SER A 54 -9.42 -1.15 24.66
N ILE A 55 -8.71 -1.22 23.57
CA ILE A 55 -7.30 -0.79 23.53
C ILE A 55 -7.32 0.75 23.49
N ASP A 56 -6.64 1.39 24.44
CA ASP A 56 -6.43 2.83 24.40
C ASP A 56 -5.31 3.16 23.40
N VAL A 57 -5.40 4.34 22.80
CA VAL A 57 -4.38 4.85 21.89
C VAL A 57 -3.01 4.95 22.58
N ASN A 58 -2.99 5.35 23.86
CA ASN A 58 -1.76 5.44 24.64
C ASN A 58 -1.11 4.06 24.87
N GLU A 59 -1.92 3.03 25.21
CA GLU A 59 -1.43 1.65 25.36
C GLU A 59 -0.85 1.11 24.04
N PHE A 60 -1.41 1.53 22.91
CA PHE A 60 -0.90 1.17 21.60
C PHE A 60 0.49 1.79 21.33
N TYR A 61 0.69 3.07 21.62
CA TYR A 61 1.98 3.73 21.44
C TYR A 61 3.04 3.24 22.45
N GLU A 62 2.66 2.97 23.70
CA GLU A 62 3.56 2.34 24.68
C GLU A 62 4.05 0.98 24.17
N PHE A 63 3.14 0.15 23.64
CA PHE A 63 3.51 -1.14 23.07
C PHE A 63 4.44 -0.98 21.87
N TYR A 64 4.22 0.01 21.00
CA TYR A 64 5.07 0.28 19.85
C TYR A 64 6.47 0.74 20.28
N GLU A 65 6.58 1.63 21.26
CA GLU A 65 7.86 2.09 21.78
C GLU A 65 8.66 0.95 22.45
N GLU A 66 7.98 0.11 23.23
CA GLU A 66 8.62 -1.03 23.90
C GLU A 66 9.17 -2.07 22.92
N HIS A 67 8.58 -2.19 21.74
CA HIS A 67 8.95 -3.20 20.74
C HIS A 67 9.48 -2.58 19.43
N SER A 68 10.00 -1.37 19.49
CA SER A 68 10.55 -0.65 18.34
C SER A 68 11.75 -1.33 17.67
N ASP A 69 12.37 -2.31 18.33
CA ASP A 69 13.41 -3.19 17.76
C ASP A 69 12.85 -4.28 16.85
N LEU A 70 11.57 -4.62 16.99
CA LEU A 70 10.89 -5.68 16.21
C LEU A 70 10.05 -5.15 15.07
N TYR A 71 9.49 -3.94 15.20
CA TYR A 71 8.57 -3.34 14.24
C TYR A 71 9.07 -1.97 13.79
N GLU A 72 9.26 -1.81 12.49
CA GLU A 72 9.69 -0.53 11.90
C GLU A 72 8.56 0.50 11.92
N ASN A 73 7.34 0.06 11.59
CA ASN A 73 6.15 0.90 11.56
C ASN A 73 4.94 0.15 12.12
N MET A 74 4.06 0.85 12.80
CA MET A 74 2.85 0.26 13.35
C MET A 74 1.65 1.23 13.23
N SER A 75 0.51 0.75 12.76
CA SER A 75 -0.68 1.57 12.59
C SER A 75 -1.93 0.85 13.10
N PRO A 76 -2.75 1.49 13.94
CA PRO A 76 -4.08 1.01 14.22
C PRO A 76 -4.93 1.09 12.95
N ASN A 77 -5.90 0.21 12.83
CA ASN A 77 -6.84 0.20 11.71
C ASN A 77 -8.27 0.06 12.22
N VAL A 78 -9.05 1.08 11.99
CA VAL A 78 -10.50 1.04 12.21
C VAL A 78 -11.17 1.43 10.91
N SER A 79 -11.93 0.55 10.28
CA SER A 79 -12.61 0.84 9.03
C SER A 79 -14.11 0.79 9.16
N VAL A 80 -14.77 1.71 8.48
CA VAL A 80 -16.23 1.80 8.37
C VAL A 80 -16.62 2.08 6.91
N SER A 81 -17.72 1.50 6.46
CA SER A 81 -18.30 1.84 5.17
C SER A 81 -19.32 2.94 5.37
N VAL A 82 -19.14 4.03 4.66
CA VAL A 82 -20.00 5.24 4.77
C VAL A 82 -20.28 5.83 3.40
N THR A 83 -21.30 6.65 3.32
CA THR A 83 -21.53 7.56 2.18
C THR A 83 -20.74 8.83 2.43
N VAL A 84 -19.83 9.17 1.54
CA VAL A 84 -19.11 10.43 1.56
C VAL A 84 -19.86 11.45 0.73
N LYS A 85 -19.96 12.68 1.22
CA LYS A 85 -20.69 13.76 0.56
C LYS A 85 -19.84 15.04 0.54
N HIS A 86 -19.80 15.67 -0.63
CA HIS A 86 -19.27 17.00 -0.81
C HIS A 86 -20.29 17.84 -1.61
N ASP A 87 -20.83 18.89 -1.01
CA ASP A 87 -21.92 19.73 -1.55
C ASP A 87 -23.13 18.90 -1.99
N SER A 88 -23.37 18.81 -3.31
CA SER A 88 -24.45 18.02 -3.92
C SER A 88 -24.05 16.61 -4.32
N ASP A 89 -22.76 16.34 -4.40
CA ASP A 89 -22.22 15.08 -4.90
C ASP A 89 -22.08 14.08 -3.77
N THR A 90 -22.46 12.85 -4.04
CA THR A 90 -22.44 11.77 -3.05
C THR A 90 -21.81 10.53 -3.64
N MET A 91 -20.93 9.91 -2.85
CA MET A 91 -20.32 8.63 -3.18
C MET A 91 -20.72 7.59 -2.13
N ASP A 92 -21.51 6.63 -2.57
CA ASP A 92 -21.97 5.54 -1.71
C ASP A 92 -20.93 4.42 -1.59
N SER A 93 -20.98 3.70 -0.47
CA SER A 93 -20.11 2.54 -0.22
C SER A 93 -18.61 2.86 -0.21
N THR A 94 -18.25 4.07 0.19
CA THR A 94 -16.85 4.46 0.37
C THR A 94 -16.32 3.89 1.68
N SER A 95 -15.15 3.28 1.63
CA SER A 95 -14.45 2.80 2.82
C SER A 95 -13.64 3.94 3.44
N VAL A 96 -13.96 4.28 4.67
CA VAL A 96 -13.20 5.26 5.46
C VAL A 96 -12.53 4.54 6.60
N GLY A 97 -11.22 4.73 6.73
CA GLY A 97 -10.42 4.13 7.79
C GLY A 97 -9.76 5.17 8.67
N GLY A 98 -9.64 4.85 9.97
CA GLY A 98 -8.80 5.57 10.91
C GLY A 98 -7.45 4.87 11.01
N TYR A 99 -6.38 5.63 10.76
CA TYR A 99 -5.01 5.15 10.70
C TYR A 99 -4.07 6.12 11.38
N SER A 100 -2.84 5.65 11.71
CA SER A 100 -1.76 6.53 12.16
C SER A 100 -0.97 7.12 10.98
N GLU A 101 0.01 7.95 11.31
CA GLU A 101 0.97 8.54 10.37
C GLU A 101 1.77 7.50 9.58
N ASP A 102 2.03 6.33 10.16
CA ASP A 102 2.83 5.27 9.57
C ASP A 102 2.08 4.45 8.51
N TYR A 103 0.76 4.58 8.44
CA TYR A 103 -0.06 3.73 7.55
C TYR A 103 0.34 3.82 6.08
N LEU A 104 0.63 5.02 5.58
CA LEU A 104 1.02 5.20 4.18
C LEU A 104 2.38 4.56 3.90
N ALA A 105 3.32 4.65 4.84
CA ALA A 105 4.63 3.98 4.74
C ALA A 105 4.48 2.46 4.77
N ILE A 106 3.62 1.91 5.64
CA ILE A 106 3.32 0.47 5.69
C ILE A 106 2.74 -0.05 4.38
N LYS A 107 1.92 0.78 3.70
CA LYS A 107 1.25 0.43 2.44
C LYS A 107 2.02 0.83 1.19
N ASP A 108 3.17 1.49 1.35
CA ASP A 108 3.96 2.04 0.25
C ASP A 108 3.12 2.98 -0.65
N TYR A 109 2.26 3.79 -0.01
CA TYR A 109 1.42 4.76 -0.72
C TYR A 109 2.11 6.11 -0.80
N GLU A 110 2.15 6.68 -1.98
CA GLU A 110 2.68 8.02 -2.22
C GLU A 110 1.56 9.07 -2.21
N ILE A 111 1.89 10.25 -1.69
CA ILE A 111 0.98 11.40 -1.70
C ILE A 111 1.30 12.24 -2.92
N GLU A 112 0.31 12.42 -3.80
CA GLU A 112 0.43 13.27 -4.98
C GLU A 112 0.35 14.75 -4.61
N TYR A 113 -0.58 15.13 -3.74
CA TYR A 113 -0.78 16.49 -3.30
C TYR A 113 -0.98 16.57 -1.79
N GLY A 114 -0.39 17.59 -1.16
CA GLY A 114 -0.59 17.85 0.26
C GLY A 114 0.44 17.16 1.16
N ARG A 115 -0.01 16.62 2.28
CA ARG A 115 0.84 15.96 3.27
C ARG A 115 0.16 14.75 3.91
N ASN A 116 0.96 13.88 4.50
CA ASN A 116 0.50 12.77 5.32
C ASN A 116 -0.13 13.26 6.65
N LEU A 117 -0.87 12.35 7.28
CA LEU A 117 -1.25 12.48 8.68
C LEU A 117 0.00 12.61 9.55
N GLN A 118 -0.12 13.32 10.64
CA GLN A 118 0.96 13.50 11.62
C GLN A 118 0.43 13.14 13.02
N TYR A 119 1.32 12.67 13.88
CA TYR A 119 1.01 12.39 15.26
C TYR A 119 0.28 13.57 15.95
N SER A 120 0.73 14.80 15.68
CA SER A 120 0.11 16.04 16.20
C SER A 120 -1.35 16.24 15.76
N ASP A 121 -1.75 15.69 14.62
CA ASP A 121 -3.15 15.77 14.16
C ASP A 121 -4.04 14.84 14.99
N MET A 122 -3.53 13.68 15.37
CA MET A 122 -4.24 12.72 16.23
C MET A 122 -4.29 13.21 17.68
N GLU A 123 -3.19 13.69 18.22
CA GLU A 123 -3.11 14.25 19.57
C GLU A 123 -4.07 15.43 19.74
N ALA A 124 -4.08 16.35 18.79
CA ALA A 124 -4.96 17.51 18.77
C ALA A 124 -6.39 17.21 18.27
N ARG A 125 -6.70 15.94 17.90
CA ARG A 125 -7.98 15.51 17.31
C ARG A 125 -8.42 16.40 16.15
N ARG A 126 -7.51 16.74 15.27
CA ARG A 126 -7.80 17.58 14.11
C ARG A 126 -8.64 16.81 13.09
N LYS A 127 -9.56 17.52 12.46
CA LYS A 127 -10.38 16.95 11.37
C LYS A 127 -9.61 17.04 10.06
N VAL A 128 -8.70 16.11 9.85
CA VAL A 128 -7.89 15.97 8.62
C VAL A 128 -8.14 14.60 8.00
N ALA A 129 -8.04 14.52 6.69
CA ALA A 129 -8.19 13.26 5.96
C ALA A 129 -7.22 13.24 4.78
N VAL A 130 -6.74 12.05 4.45
CA VAL A 130 -6.09 11.74 3.18
C VAL A 130 -7.11 10.99 2.33
N ILE A 131 -7.38 11.49 1.13
CA ILE A 131 -8.37 10.91 0.22
C ILE A 131 -7.66 10.28 -0.97
N GLY A 132 -8.21 9.19 -1.50
CA GLY A 132 -7.70 8.56 -2.71
C GLY A 132 -7.94 9.46 -3.94
N ALA A 133 -7.08 9.34 -4.95
CA ALA A 133 -7.18 10.12 -6.19
C ALA A 133 -8.57 10.00 -6.85
N TYR A 134 -9.13 8.82 -6.92
CA TYR A 134 -10.48 8.59 -7.45
C TYR A 134 -11.56 9.37 -6.68
N VAL A 135 -11.50 9.41 -5.35
CA VAL A 135 -12.45 10.18 -4.53
C VAL A 135 -12.27 11.68 -4.73
N ALA A 136 -11.03 12.14 -4.95
CA ALA A 136 -10.73 13.55 -5.21
C ALA A 136 -11.18 14.03 -6.61
N GLU A 137 -11.31 13.10 -7.57
CA GLU A 137 -11.80 13.42 -8.93
C GLU A 137 -13.34 13.43 -9.00
N GLU A 138 -14.01 12.61 -8.17
CA GLU A 138 -15.47 12.43 -8.21
C GLU A 138 -16.23 13.36 -7.25
N LEU A 139 -15.56 13.99 -6.29
CA LEU A 139 -16.10 14.90 -5.29
C LEU A 139 -15.51 16.30 -5.38
#